data_bcd4f83dfdac4857a26037111a2f8716
#
_entry.id   bcd4f83dfdac4857a26037111a2f8716
#
_cell.length_a   1.000
_cell.length_b   1.000
_cell.length_c   1.000
_cell.angle_alpha   90.00
_cell.angle_beta   90.00
_cell.angle_gamma   90.00
#
_symmetry.space_group_name_H-M   'P 1'
#
loop_
_entity.id
_entity.type
_entity.pdbx_description
1 polymer ?
#
loop_
_entity_poly.entity_id
_entity_poly.type
_entity_poly.pdbx_seq_one_letter_code
_entity_poly.pdbx_strand_id
1 'polypeptide(L)'
;MIHGGYTFSDEEKPLFPGAPYSPRLAPRTRVFYALTAFVMAIASGLANGIVTSNIANIAGNMGLYVAEANILLGVYVAFNAAANLLLVKARMQFGIPATMRVVLGSLILAEAIAIGFPSFGTALLARAVSGIANGGLTTLGLYSLFQVFPLKHRPTAAIIGFSLPQLAIPLARMVSIDAVGFDDWLGFHLIELASVLTALAMLNLLPLPPTDCTKAFEPLDAVTIVMTIVGMLAGCTALALGRFYWWTEAPWIGWALAAALLLGGAVFWLELRRKRPLLQIRWYGTGDILLFTLIAVVIRVALTEQTYAAVGLLSMGGLTNDQLHGLFAAVFAAMAVGIVTAALVSRPERLLAMMMCSALVIAFAAWLDTHSTSDTRATQLYVSQSLLGFGTTLFIGPALLYGLARVIQRGPTHLVSFVVLFSTTQNVGGLGGAALLASIQTVRQRVHAEAIADSLSLGDPAVLQRLGATAARLGPYIGDPAATTAQASAQLGQVLQAQAAVLAFNDTFWVVALLALALAAFLAIVILSGEVGRLRARMPTGATT
;
A
#
# COMPACT_ATOMS: atom_id res chain seq x y z
N MET A 1 -33.49 10.47 16.41
CA MET A 1 -33.29 11.86 15.96
C MET A 1 -34.11 12.06 14.68
N ILE A 2 -34.68 13.22 14.49
CA ILE A 2 -35.44 13.56 13.30
C ILE A 2 -34.56 14.36 12.37
N HIS A 3 -34.29 13.87 11.17
CA HIS A 3 -33.63 14.62 10.11
C HIS A 3 -34.59 14.77 8.95
N GLY A 4 -35.01 15.99 8.64
CA GLY A 4 -35.91 16.27 7.52
C GLY A 4 -37.27 15.54 7.58
N GLY A 5 -37.81 15.30 8.79
CA GLY A 5 -39.08 14.61 8.98
C GLY A 5 -39.02 13.07 9.03
N TYR A 6 -37.86 12.44 8.76
CA TYR A 6 -37.68 10.99 8.88
C TYR A 6 -37.17 10.61 10.27
N THR A 7 -37.80 9.66 10.93
CA THR A 7 -37.37 9.09 12.22
C THR A 7 -36.60 7.81 11.98
N PHE A 8 -35.28 7.84 12.27
CA PHE A 8 -34.45 6.67 12.14
C PHE A 8 -34.70 5.67 13.27
N SER A 9 -34.83 4.40 12.93
CA SER A 9 -34.89 3.29 13.88
C SER A 9 -33.54 3.02 14.54
N ASP A 10 -33.52 2.25 15.62
CA ASP A 10 -32.24 1.88 16.29
C ASP A 10 -31.32 1.05 15.39
N GLU A 11 -31.87 0.26 14.46
CA GLU A 11 -31.12 -0.51 13.45
C GLU A 11 -30.45 0.37 12.37
N GLU A 12 -30.95 1.60 12.17
CA GLU A 12 -30.46 2.54 11.17
C GLU A 12 -29.39 3.50 11.73
N LYS A 13 -29.16 3.47 13.04
CA LYS A 13 -28.17 4.30 13.71
C LYS A 13 -26.74 4.00 13.22
N PRO A 14 -25.87 5.02 13.16
CA PRO A 14 -24.48 4.84 12.80
C PRO A 14 -23.75 3.91 13.78
N LEU A 15 -22.88 3.05 13.25
CA LEU A 15 -22.03 2.17 14.07
C LEU A 15 -20.99 2.94 14.89
N PHE A 16 -20.57 4.10 14.38
CA PHE A 16 -19.49 4.91 14.97
C PHE A 16 -19.83 6.40 14.87
N PRO A 17 -19.33 7.24 15.77
CA PRO A 17 -19.46 8.69 15.67
C PRO A 17 -18.89 9.20 14.32
N GLY A 18 -19.66 10.06 13.64
CA GLY A 18 -19.29 10.60 12.33
C GLY A 18 -19.51 9.64 11.14
N ALA A 19 -20.07 8.44 11.35
CA ALA A 19 -20.57 7.60 10.27
C ALA A 19 -21.99 8.01 9.87
N PRO A 20 -22.42 7.76 8.60
CA PRO A 20 -23.75 8.09 8.15
C PRO A 20 -24.80 7.12 8.73
N TYR A 21 -26.02 7.59 8.87
CA TYR A 21 -27.18 6.72 9.10
C TYR A 21 -27.34 5.75 7.91
N SER A 22 -28.03 4.64 8.11
CA SER A 22 -28.24 3.63 7.08
C SER A 22 -29.71 3.28 6.94
N PRO A 23 -30.50 4.15 6.27
CA PRO A 23 -31.93 3.91 6.04
C PRO A 23 -32.13 2.70 5.13
N ARG A 24 -33.33 2.12 5.19
CA ARG A 24 -33.72 1.05 4.27
C ARG A 24 -33.94 1.63 2.87
N LEU A 25 -33.04 1.30 1.95
CA LEU A 25 -33.03 1.81 0.58
C LEU A 25 -33.67 0.83 -0.40
N ALA A 26 -34.27 1.36 -1.46
CA ALA A 26 -34.80 0.57 -2.58
C ALA A 26 -33.64 -0.20 -3.29
N PRO A 27 -33.92 -1.39 -3.88
CA PRO A 27 -32.87 -2.20 -4.53
C PRO A 27 -32.10 -1.43 -5.61
N ARG A 28 -32.76 -0.61 -6.42
CA ARG A 28 -32.12 0.24 -7.44
C ARG A 28 -31.10 1.20 -6.82
N THR A 29 -31.45 1.88 -5.75
CA THR A 29 -30.57 2.83 -5.05
C THR A 29 -29.35 2.12 -4.46
N ARG A 30 -29.52 0.89 -3.96
CA ARG A 30 -28.38 0.07 -3.46
C ARG A 30 -27.37 -0.24 -4.56
N VAL A 31 -27.83 -0.54 -5.79
CA VAL A 31 -26.93 -0.78 -6.93
C VAL A 31 -26.10 0.48 -7.24
N PHE A 32 -26.73 1.67 -7.22
CA PHE A 32 -26.01 2.93 -7.42
C PHE A 32 -24.98 3.19 -6.31
N TYR A 33 -25.30 2.90 -5.05
CA TYR A 33 -24.32 2.99 -3.96
C TYR A 33 -23.18 1.98 -4.11
N ALA A 34 -23.45 0.76 -4.61
CA ALA A 34 -22.41 -0.22 -4.89
C ALA A 34 -21.47 0.25 -6.00
N LEU A 35 -22.00 0.81 -7.08
CA LEU A 35 -21.22 1.40 -8.16
C LEU A 35 -20.39 2.59 -7.67
N THR A 36 -20.99 3.49 -6.90
CA THR A 36 -20.31 4.63 -6.27
C THR A 36 -19.15 4.15 -5.38
N ALA A 37 -19.39 3.12 -4.56
CA ALA A 37 -18.36 2.55 -3.71
C ALA A 37 -17.18 1.99 -4.51
N PHE A 38 -17.46 1.27 -5.60
CA PHE A 38 -16.43 0.73 -6.48
C PHE A 38 -15.61 1.85 -7.12
N VAL A 39 -16.27 2.86 -7.72
CA VAL A 39 -15.59 4.00 -8.36
C VAL A 39 -14.71 4.75 -7.35
N MET A 40 -15.24 5.07 -6.16
CA MET A 40 -14.46 5.77 -5.14
C MET A 40 -13.29 4.95 -4.60
N ALA A 41 -13.47 3.63 -4.44
CA ALA A 41 -12.40 2.74 -4.02
C ALA A 41 -11.27 2.66 -5.05
N ILE A 42 -11.59 2.55 -6.33
CA ILE A 42 -10.60 2.56 -7.41
C ILE A 42 -9.91 3.94 -7.48
N ALA A 43 -10.67 5.03 -7.50
CA ALA A 43 -10.12 6.39 -7.54
C ALA A 43 -9.15 6.66 -6.39
N SER A 44 -9.41 6.11 -5.20
CA SER A 44 -8.56 6.31 -4.02
C SER A 44 -7.14 5.75 -4.14
N GLY A 45 -6.89 4.80 -5.05
CA GLY A 45 -5.57 4.18 -5.22
C GLY A 45 -4.96 4.38 -6.61
N LEU A 46 -5.79 4.71 -7.61
CA LEU A 46 -5.39 4.71 -9.02
C LEU A 46 -4.25 5.68 -9.31
N ALA A 47 -4.38 6.93 -8.89
CA ALA A 47 -3.37 7.97 -9.12
C ALA A 47 -2.01 7.59 -8.52
N ASN A 48 -1.99 7.11 -7.27
CA ASN A 48 -0.75 6.64 -6.66
C ASN A 48 -0.20 5.40 -7.35
N GLY A 49 -1.06 4.49 -7.78
CA GLY A 49 -0.67 3.31 -8.55
C GLY A 49 0.01 3.69 -9.87
N ILE A 50 -0.53 4.66 -10.61
CA ILE A 50 0.03 5.16 -11.87
C ILE A 50 1.41 5.77 -11.64
N VAL A 51 1.57 6.65 -10.64
CA VAL A 51 2.88 7.25 -10.33
C VAL A 51 3.90 6.18 -9.95
N THR A 52 3.52 5.25 -9.08
CA THR A 52 4.40 4.15 -8.65
C THR A 52 4.82 3.26 -9.82
N SER A 53 3.92 3.02 -10.77
CA SER A 53 4.19 2.18 -11.94
C SER A 53 5.10 2.83 -12.97
N ASN A 54 5.13 4.16 -13.04
CA ASN A 54 5.77 4.92 -14.09
C ASN A 54 6.84 5.90 -13.57
N ILE A 55 7.35 5.70 -12.35
CA ILE A 55 8.24 6.65 -11.67
C ILE A 55 9.52 6.95 -12.48
N ALA A 56 10.07 5.95 -13.19
CA ALA A 56 11.24 6.14 -14.03
C ALA A 56 10.95 7.04 -15.25
N ASN A 57 9.77 6.87 -15.85
CA ASN A 57 9.35 7.69 -16.99
C ASN A 57 9.04 9.13 -16.56
N ILE A 58 8.39 9.29 -15.38
CA ILE A 58 8.16 10.61 -14.76
C ILE A 58 9.49 11.32 -14.53
N ALA A 59 10.48 10.63 -13.96
CA ALA A 59 11.80 11.19 -13.74
C ALA A 59 12.43 11.68 -15.05
N GLY A 60 12.38 10.85 -16.11
CA GLY A 60 12.93 11.20 -17.42
C GLY A 60 12.29 12.45 -18.02
N ASN A 61 10.95 12.52 -18.02
CA ASN A 61 10.22 13.66 -18.59
C ASN A 61 10.40 14.96 -17.80
N MET A 62 10.54 14.87 -16.47
CA MET A 62 10.78 16.03 -15.62
C MET A 62 12.27 16.44 -15.55
N GLY A 63 13.16 15.73 -16.24
CA GLY A 63 14.61 15.96 -16.15
C GLY A 63 15.18 15.70 -14.75
N LEU A 64 14.57 14.80 -13.98
CA LEU A 64 14.96 14.45 -12.62
C LEU A 64 15.72 13.12 -12.58
N TYR A 65 16.51 12.93 -11.55
CA TYR A 65 16.96 11.58 -11.20
C TYR A 65 15.81 10.75 -10.65
N VAL A 66 15.84 9.43 -10.88
CA VAL A 66 14.82 8.51 -10.35
C VAL A 66 14.71 8.61 -8.81
N ALA A 67 15.82 8.87 -8.14
CA ALA A 67 15.83 9.14 -6.70
C ALA A 67 14.96 10.35 -6.35
N GLU A 68 15.11 11.47 -7.03
CA GLU A 68 14.35 12.69 -6.80
C GLU A 68 12.85 12.48 -7.05
N ALA A 69 12.51 11.80 -8.14
CA ALA A 69 11.11 11.47 -8.44
C ALA A 69 10.45 10.61 -7.35
N ASN A 70 11.21 9.76 -6.65
CA ASN A 70 10.68 8.97 -5.52
C ASN A 70 10.23 9.82 -4.32
N ILE A 71 10.63 11.11 -4.23
CA ILE A 71 10.10 12.05 -3.25
C ILE A 71 8.59 12.20 -3.41
N LEU A 72 8.07 12.19 -4.65
CA LEU A 72 6.64 12.25 -4.96
C LEU A 72 5.85 11.11 -4.26
N LEU A 73 6.43 9.90 -4.20
CA LEU A 73 5.84 8.77 -3.49
C LEU A 73 5.91 8.96 -1.98
N GLY A 74 7.05 9.42 -1.46
CA GLY A 74 7.22 9.69 -0.04
C GLY A 74 6.25 10.74 0.47
N VAL A 75 6.07 11.85 -0.25
CA VAL A 75 5.13 12.92 0.07
C VAL A 75 3.68 12.39 0.08
N TYR A 76 3.26 11.69 -0.97
CA TYR A 76 1.92 11.11 -1.03
C TYR A 76 1.65 10.20 0.18
N VAL A 77 2.55 9.26 0.47
CA VAL A 77 2.40 8.29 1.57
C VAL A 77 2.33 9.00 2.93
N ALA A 78 3.17 10.02 3.14
CA ALA A 78 3.18 10.80 4.38
C ALA A 78 1.83 11.49 4.64
N PHE A 79 1.30 12.19 3.64
CA PHE A 79 0.03 12.89 3.76
C PHE A 79 -1.16 11.92 3.82
N ASN A 80 -1.13 10.81 3.10
CA ASN A 80 -2.18 9.78 3.16
C ASN A 80 -2.23 9.07 4.53
N ALA A 81 -1.07 8.72 5.11
CA ALA A 81 -0.99 8.13 6.44
C ALA A 81 -1.53 9.08 7.53
N ALA A 82 -1.20 10.38 7.44
CA ALA A 82 -1.65 11.40 8.38
C ALA A 82 -3.11 11.86 8.13
N ALA A 83 -3.65 11.65 6.93
CA ALA A 83 -4.97 12.17 6.51
C ALA A 83 -6.09 11.82 7.48
N ASN A 84 -6.09 10.61 8.02
CA ASN A 84 -7.16 10.13 8.89
C ASN A 84 -7.25 10.88 10.24
N LEU A 85 -6.15 11.46 10.74
CA LEU A 85 -6.16 12.32 11.92
C LEU A 85 -7.02 13.58 11.71
N LEU A 86 -6.87 14.17 10.51
CA LEU A 86 -7.63 15.36 10.12
C LEU A 86 -9.08 15.01 9.73
N LEU A 87 -9.23 14.03 8.83
CA LEU A 87 -10.50 13.72 8.18
C LEU A 87 -11.56 13.16 9.12
N VAL A 88 -11.18 12.36 10.12
CA VAL A 88 -12.15 11.81 11.08
C VAL A 88 -12.75 12.93 11.90
N LYS A 89 -11.94 13.84 12.44
CA LYS A 89 -12.44 14.99 13.22
C LYS A 89 -13.22 15.98 12.36
N ALA A 90 -12.75 16.26 11.15
CA ALA A 90 -13.44 17.16 10.22
C ALA A 90 -14.85 16.63 9.89
N ARG A 91 -15.00 15.33 9.63
CA ARG A 91 -16.30 14.71 9.38
C ARG A 91 -17.23 14.73 10.60
N MET A 92 -16.67 14.52 11.80
CA MET A 92 -17.46 14.61 13.04
C MET A 92 -17.96 16.03 13.31
N GLN A 93 -17.23 17.06 12.91
CA GLN A 93 -17.59 18.45 13.16
C GLN A 93 -18.41 19.08 12.05
N PHE A 94 -18.04 18.86 10.80
CA PHE A 94 -18.64 19.53 9.63
C PHE A 94 -19.55 18.59 8.81
N GLY A 95 -19.57 17.32 9.14
CA GLY A 95 -20.26 16.29 8.36
C GLY A 95 -19.46 15.80 7.16
N ILE A 96 -19.86 14.66 6.61
CA ILE A 96 -19.15 14.01 5.49
C ILE A 96 -19.21 14.86 4.20
N PRO A 97 -20.41 15.35 3.73
CA PRO A 97 -20.48 16.04 2.45
C PRO A 97 -19.68 17.33 2.42
N ALA A 98 -19.73 18.14 3.48
CA ALA A 98 -18.98 19.40 3.54
C ALA A 98 -17.47 19.16 3.56
N THR A 99 -17.00 18.25 4.42
CA THR A 99 -15.57 17.89 4.51
C THR A 99 -15.05 17.39 3.17
N MET A 100 -15.81 16.50 2.51
CA MET A 100 -15.33 15.89 1.26
C MET A 100 -15.37 16.85 0.07
N ARG A 101 -16.34 17.77 0.01
CA ARG A 101 -16.34 18.83 -1.02
C ARG A 101 -15.12 19.72 -0.91
N VAL A 102 -14.71 20.10 0.31
CA VAL A 102 -13.51 20.91 0.53
C VAL A 102 -12.27 20.12 0.11
N VAL A 103 -12.15 18.87 0.53
CA VAL A 103 -10.97 18.03 0.24
C VAL A 103 -10.86 17.72 -1.26
N LEU A 104 -11.94 17.30 -1.91
CA LEU A 104 -11.94 17.03 -3.35
C LEU A 104 -11.76 18.33 -4.16
N GLY A 105 -12.35 19.44 -3.72
CA GLY A 105 -12.16 20.74 -4.32
C GLY A 105 -10.71 21.24 -4.23
N SER A 106 -10.04 21.00 -3.10
CA SER A 106 -8.61 21.32 -2.96
C SER A 106 -7.73 20.47 -3.89
N LEU A 107 -8.09 19.19 -4.13
CA LEU A 107 -7.38 18.35 -5.10
C LEU A 107 -7.60 18.83 -6.53
N ILE A 108 -8.83 19.18 -6.91
CA ILE A 108 -9.11 19.78 -8.24
C ILE A 108 -8.28 21.04 -8.45
N LEU A 109 -8.18 21.90 -7.44
CA LEU A 109 -7.37 23.12 -7.51
C LEU A 109 -5.87 22.78 -7.64
N ALA A 110 -5.37 21.82 -6.85
CA ALA A 110 -3.96 21.41 -6.91
C ALA A 110 -3.60 20.80 -8.28
N GLU A 111 -4.47 19.97 -8.85
CA GLU A 111 -4.28 19.41 -10.20
C GLU A 111 -4.35 20.50 -11.28
N ALA A 112 -5.29 21.46 -11.18
CA ALA A 112 -5.37 22.59 -12.10
C ALA A 112 -4.10 23.47 -12.05
N ILE A 113 -3.52 23.66 -10.86
CA ILE A 113 -2.24 24.38 -10.70
C ILE A 113 -1.10 23.58 -11.34
N ALA A 114 -1.05 22.25 -11.12
CA ALA A 114 -0.01 21.41 -11.69
C ALA A 114 -0.08 21.35 -13.23
N ILE A 115 -1.28 21.35 -13.80
CA ILE A 115 -1.51 21.43 -15.25
C ILE A 115 -1.12 22.80 -15.80
N GLY A 116 -1.52 23.88 -15.14
CA GLY A 116 -1.27 25.25 -15.62
C GLY A 116 0.17 25.73 -15.43
N PHE A 117 0.87 25.21 -14.44
CA PHE A 117 2.24 25.59 -14.06
C PHE A 117 3.09 24.32 -13.77
N PRO A 118 3.44 23.54 -14.81
CA PRO A 118 4.16 22.28 -14.62
C PRO A 118 5.55 22.53 -14.02
N SER A 119 5.75 21.99 -12.82
CA SER A 119 7.03 22.05 -12.11
C SER A 119 7.08 20.94 -11.04
N PHE A 120 8.29 20.60 -10.58
CA PHE A 120 8.44 19.66 -9.48
C PHE A 120 7.72 20.11 -8.20
N GLY A 121 7.72 21.42 -7.91
CA GLY A 121 7.03 21.97 -6.74
C GLY A 121 5.51 21.82 -6.81
N THR A 122 4.90 22.07 -7.98
CA THR A 122 3.45 21.90 -8.18
C THR A 122 3.05 20.42 -8.18
N ALA A 123 3.90 19.54 -8.72
CA ALA A 123 3.72 18.10 -8.61
C ALA A 123 3.76 17.61 -7.15
N LEU A 124 4.69 18.12 -6.32
CA LEU A 124 4.74 17.82 -4.88
C LEU A 124 3.47 18.29 -4.16
N LEU A 125 2.97 19.51 -4.48
CA LEU A 125 1.72 20.02 -3.94
C LEU A 125 0.54 19.11 -4.31
N ALA A 126 0.41 18.77 -5.58
CA ALA A 126 -0.63 17.87 -6.07
C ALA A 126 -0.57 16.52 -5.34
N ARG A 127 0.62 15.92 -5.18
CA ARG A 127 0.80 14.65 -4.46
C ARG A 127 0.47 14.73 -2.97
N ALA A 128 0.77 15.84 -2.30
CA ALA A 128 0.42 16.06 -0.90
C ALA A 128 -1.12 16.11 -0.72
N VAL A 129 -1.80 16.90 -1.55
CA VAL A 129 -3.27 17.04 -1.52
C VAL A 129 -3.95 15.74 -1.94
N SER A 130 -3.43 15.07 -2.98
CA SER A 130 -3.89 13.74 -3.43
C SER A 130 -3.81 12.71 -2.29
N GLY A 131 -2.74 12.70 -1.50
CA GLY A 131 -2.62 11.84 -0.33
C GLY A 131 -3.78 12.02 0.65
N ILE A 132 -4.13 13.27 0.99
CA ILE A 132 -5.26 13.56 1.88
C ILE A 132 -6.59 13.14 1.24
N ALA A 133 -6.82 13.49 -0.02
CA ALA A 133 -8.07 13.23 -0.72
C ALA A 133 -8.35 11.73 -0.86
N ASN A 134 -7.33 10.94 -1.18
CA ASN A 134 -7.43 9.50 -1.35
C ASN A 134 -7.76 8.76 -0.04
N GLY A 135 -7.25 9.23 1.11
CA GLY A 135 -7.71 8.78 2.43
C GLY A 135 -9.21 9.03 2.66
N GLY A 136 -9.72 10.14 2.16
CA GLY A 136 -11.15 10.49 2.16
C GLY A 136 -11.98 9.60 1.24
N LEU A 137 -11.52 9.37 0.00
CA LEU A 137 -12.20 8.55 -1.00
C LEU A 137 -12.36 7.10 -0.53
N THR A 138 -11.33 6.51 0.08
CA THR A 138 -11.41 5.17 0.69
C THR A 138 -12.55 5.10 1.72
N THR A 139 -12.69 6.13 2.55
CA THR A 139 -13.76 6.17 3.55
C THR A 139 -15.15 6.37 2.92
N LEU A 140 -15.26 7.21 1.88
CA LEU A 140 -16.52 7.39 1.14
C LEU A 140 -16.96 6.09 0.48
N GLY A 141 -16.04 5.35 -0.13
CA GLY A 141 -16.30 4.03 -0.70
C GLY A 141 -16.86 3.07 0.34
N LEU A 142 -16.24 3.00 1.52
CA LEU A 142 -16.71 2.18 2.63
C LEU A 142 -18.12 2.57 3.10
N TYR A 143 -18.38 3.87 3.29
CA TYR A 143 -19.69 4.34 3.74
C TYR A 143 -20.78 4.14 2.69
N SER A 144 -20.43 4.22 1.42
CA SER A 144 -21.35 3.87 0.33
C SER A 144 -21.72 2.38 0.37
N LEU A 145 -20.76 1.48 0.66
CA LEU A 145 -21.04 0.05 0.85
C LEU A 145 -21.94 -0.23 2.07
N PHE A 146 -21.80 0.54 3.14
CA PHE A 146 -22.71 0.40 4.29
C PHE A 146 -24.17 0.73 3.94
N GLN A 147 -24.41 1.50 2.87
CA GLN A 147 -25.78 1.75 2.36
C GLN A 147 -26.31 0.56 1.53
N VAL A 148 -25.43 -0.26 0.98
CA VAL A 148 -25.79 -1.45 0.17
C VAL A 148 -26.26 -2.59 1.06
N PHE A 149 -25.54 -2.84 2.17
CA PHE A 149 -25.74 -4.01 3.01
C PHE A 149 -26.57 -3.70 4.25
N PRO A 150 -27.56 -4.56 4.62
CA PRO A 150 -28.30 -4.43 5.87
C PRO A 150 -27.35 -4.63 7.07
N LEU A 151 -27.76 -4.19 8.27
CA LEU A 151 -26.98 -4.21 9.51
C LEU A 151 -26.29 -5.56 9.76
N LYS A 152 -27.00 -6.66 9.53
CA LYS A 152 -26.47 -8.03 9.71
C LYS A 152 -25.24 -8.33 8.85
N HIS A 153 -25.13 -7.72 7.68
CA HIS A 153 -24.06 -7.95 6.69
C HIS A 153 -23.04 -6.80 6.62
N ARG A 154 -23.05 -5.85 7.55
CA ARG A 154 -22.04 -4.78 7.63
C ARG A 154 -20.59 -5.27 7.79
N PRO A 155 -20.30 -6.35 8.51
CA PRO A 155 -18.94 -6.93 8.51
C PRO A 155 -18.48 -7.31 7.10
N THR A 156 -19.37 -7.90 6.29
CA THR A 156 -19.09 -8.22 4.88
C THR A 156 -18.83 -6.94 4.05
N ALA A 157 -19.65 -5.89 4.25
CA ALA A 157 -19.42 -4.60 3.61
C ALA A 157 -18.07 -3.97 3.99
N ALA A 158 -17.64 -4.12 5.24
CA ALA A 158 -16.34 -3.64 5.68
C ALA A 158 -15.20 -4.40 4.99
N ILE A 159 -15.28 -5.74 4.92
CA ILE A 159 -14.30 -6.58 4.21
C ILE A 159 -14.16 -6.12 2.76
N ILE A 160 -15.27 -6.00 2.04
CA ILE A 160 -15.27 -5.56 0.64
C ILE A 160 -14.71 -4.13 0.54
N GLY A 161 -15.19 -3.19 1.36
CA GLY A 161 -14.83 -1.77 1.28
C GLY A 161 -13.37 -1.48 1.49
N PHE A 162 -12.69 -2.22 2.35
CA PHE A 162 -11.25 -2.05 2.58
C PHE A 162 -10.39 -2.87 1.63
N SER A 163 -10.93 -3.90 1.01
CA SER A 163 -10.21 -4.68 0.01
C SER A 163 -10.30 -4.09 -1.40
N LEU A 164 -11.41 -3.42 -1.75
CA LEU A 164 -11.61 -2.83 -3.08
C LEU A 164 -10.50 -1.86 -3.53
N PRO A 165 -9.96 -0.97 -2.67
CA PRO A 165 -8.86 -0.08 -3.09
C PRO A 165 -7.60 -0.81 -3.56
N GLN A 166 -7.40 -2.06 -3.16
CA GLN A 166 -6.26 -2.85 -3.61
C GLN A 166 -6.33 -3.17 -5.11
N LEU A 167 -7.52 -3.23 -5.69
CA LEU A 167 -7.72 -3.44 -7.12
C LEU A 167 -7.17 -2.29 -7.98
N ALA A 168 -6.99 -1.10 -7.39
CA ALA A 168 -6.41 0.04 -8.09
C ALA A 168 -4.93 -0.20 -8.48
N ILE A 169 -4.19 -1.04 -7.73
CA ILE A 169 -2.78 -1.34 -8.00
C ILE A 169 -2.61 -2.05 -9.35
N PRO A 170 -3.22 -3.23 -9.60
CA PRO A 170 -3.12 -3.87 -10.90
C PRO A 170 -3.79 -3.07 -12.02
N LEU A 171 -4.88 -2.36 -11.72
CA LEU A 171 -5.55 -1.51 -12.71
C LEU A 171 -4.65 -0.37 -13.19
N ALA A 172 -3.90 0.27 -12.29
CA ALA A 172 -2.95 1.33 -12.64
C ALA A 172 -1.86 0.84 -13.60
N ARG A 173 -1.44 -0.43 -13.47
CA ARG A 173 -0.47 -1.04 -14.37
C ARG A 173 -1.04 -1.47 -15.72
N MET A 174 -2.36 -1.49 -15.85
CA MET A 174 -3.05 -1.74 -17.11
C MET A 174 -3.31 -0.45 -17.90
N VAL A 175 -3.02 0.72 -17.32
CA VAL A 175 -3.10 2.00 -18.05
C VAL A 175 -1.85 2.13 -18.92
N SER A 176 -2.04 2.39 -20.23
CA SER A 176 -0.94 2.54 -21.18
C SER A 176 -0.04 3.72 -20.82
N ILE A 177 1.25 3.55 -21.03
CA ILE A 177 2.26 4.60 -20.83
C ILE A 177 1.95 5.80 -21.73
N ASP A 178 1.51 5.57 -22.97
CA ASP A 178 1.17 6.63 -23.92
C ASP A 178 0.01 7.49 -23.44
N ALA A 179 -0.99 6.88 -22.79
CA ALA A 179 -2.12 7.62 -22.23
C ALA A 179 -1.73 8.47 -21.01
N VAL A 180 -0.78 8.00 -20.21
CA VAL A 180 -0.31 8.67 -18.99
C VAL A 180 0.73 9.74 -19.32
N GLY A 181 1.66 9.41 -20.21
CA GLY A 181 2.78 10.27 -20.58
C GLY A 181 2.46 11.34 -21.63
N PHE A 182 1.19 11.44 -22.07
CA PHE A 182 0.76 12.42 -23.05
C PHE A 182 1.13 13.85 -22.60
N ASP A 183 1.89 14.57 -23.43
CA ASP A 183 2.28 15.96 -23.25
C ASP A 183 2.82 16.25 -21.82
N ASP A 184 4.04 15.81 -21.54
CA ASP A 184 4.76 16.01 -20.26
C ASP A 184 3.96 15.62 -19.00
N TRP A 185 3.32 14.44 -19.04
CA TRP A 185 2.49 13.92 -17.95
C TRP A 185 1.15 14.60 -17.74
N LEU A 186 0.72 15.43 -18.67
CA LEU A 186 -0.64 15.99 -18.69
C LEU A 186 -1.68 14.87 -18.61
N GLY A 187 -1.47 13.74 -19.30
CA GLY A 187 -2.35 12.57 -19.26
C GLY A 187 -2.57 12.05 -17.85
N PHE A 188 -1.52 11.96 -17.03
CA PHE A 188 -1.63 11.59 -15.63
C PHE A 188 -2.52 12.56 -14.83
N HIS A 189 -2.25 13.85 -14.91
CA HIS A 189 -3.02 14.89 -14.23
C HIS A 189 -4.48 14.90 -14.67
N LEU A 190 -4.76 14.67 -15.97
CA LEU A 190 -6.12 14.58 -16.50
C LEU A 190 -6.85 13.34 -15.97
N ILE A 191 -6.17 12.17 -15.82
CA ILE A 191 -6.76 10.96 -15.24
C ILE A 191 -7.10 11.19 -13.76
N GLU A 192 -6.20 11.82 -13.00
CA GLU A 192 -6.45 12.12 -11.59
C GLU A 192 -7.60 13.15 -11.46
N LEU A 193 -7.60 14.19 -12.28
CA LEU A 193 -8.67 15.20 -12.34
C LEU A 193 -10.03 14.57 -12.72
N ALA A 194 -10.06 13.69 -13.72
CA ALA A 194 -11.27 12.97 -14.11
C ALA A 194 -11.78 12.07 -12.98
N SER A 195 -10.89 11.39 -12.29
CA SER A 195 -11.24 10.52 -11.15
C SER A 195 -11.85 11.31 -10.00
N VAL A 196 -11.27 12.45 -9.64
CA VAL A 196 -11.79 13.29 -8.55
C VAL A 196 -13.07 14.02 -8.93
N LEU A 197 -13.22 14.47 -10.18
CA LEU A 197 -14.47 15.05 -10.68
C LEU A 197 -15.60 14.03 -10.68
N THR A 198 -15.33 12.79 -11.10
CA THR A 198 -16.27 11.68 -11.04
C THR A 198 -16.70 11.40 -9.60
N ALA A 199 -15.75 11.35 -8.66
CA ALA A 199 -16.04 11.16 -7.25
C ALA A 199 -16.90 12.31 -6.67
N LEU A 200 -16.60 13.55 -7.04
CA LEU A 200 -17.37 14.73 -6.63
C LEU A 200 -18.80 14.71 -7.23
N ALA A 201 -18.93 14.32 -8.50
CA ALA A 201 -20.22 14.14 -9.14
C ALA A 201 -21.06 13.07 -8.42
N MET A 202 -20.49 11.89 -8.15
CA MET A 202 -21.13 10.82 -7.41
C MET A 202 -21.57 11.26 -6.00
N LEU A 203 -20.72 12.01 -5.28
CA LEU A 203 -21.05 12.56 -3.96
C LEU A 203 -22.26 13.51 -3.98
N ASN A 204 -22.42 14.29 -5.06
CA ASN A 204 -23.53 15.24 -5.19
C ASN A 204 -24.80 14.59 -5.74
N LEU A 205 -24.68 13.64 -6.66
CA LEU A 205 -25.82 12.92 -7.25
C LEU A 205 -26.43 11.90 -6.28
N LEU A 206 -25.57 11.28 -5.46
CA LEU A 206 -25.99 10.26 -4.49
C LEU A 206 -25.45 10.63 -3.10
N PRO A 207 -26.01 11.64 -2.44
CA PRO A 207 -25.52 12.10 -1.15
C PRO A 207 -25.68 11.02 -0.09
N LEU A 208 -24.65 10.84 0.74
CA LEU A 208 -24.73 9.95 1.90
C LEU A 208 -25.79 10.47 2.89
N PRO A 209 -26.49 9.57 3.60
CA PRO A 209 -27.40 9.95 4.67
C PRO A 209 -26.72 10.84 5.71
N PRO A 210 -27.50 11.63 6.48
CA PRO A 210 -26.96 12.56 7.45
C PRO A 210 -26.08 11.87 8.50
N THR A 211 -25.21 12.66 9.12
CA THR A 211 -24.35 12.26 10.22
C THR A 211 -24.60 13.17 11.42
N ASP A 212 -24.42 12.64 12.62
CA ASP A 212 -24.46 13.46 13.83
C ASP A 212 -23.20 14.32 13.89
N CYS A 213 -23.37 15.64 13.82
CA CYS A 213 -22.26 16.59 13.95
C CYS A 213 -22.08 16.99 15.42
N THR A 214 -20.84 16.89 15.91
CA THR A 214 -20.47 17.29 17.27
C THR A 214 -19.18 18.11 17.22
N LYS A 215 -18.99 19.03 18.17
CA LYS A 215 -17.72 19.77 18.26
C LYS A 215 -16.59 18.80 18.59
N ALA A 216 -15.72 18.57 17.62
CA ALA A 216 -14.68 17.54 17.69
C ALA A 216 -13.26 18.09 17.77
N PHE A 217 -12.97 19.24 17.14
CA PHE A 217 -11.63 19.84 17.15
C PHE A 217 -11.32 20.57 18.45
N GLU A 218 -10.12 20.34 18.93
CA GLU A 218 -9.48 21.08 20.00
C GLU A 218 -8.22 21.80 19.46
N PRO A 219 -7.77 22.93 20.03
CA PRO A 219 -6.58 23.64 19.52
C PRO A 219 -5.31 22.78 19.48
N LEU A 220 -5.14 21.89 20.46
CA LEU A 220 -4.01 20.97 20.52
C LEU A 220 -4.03 19.89 19.41
N ASP A 221 -5.19 19.63 18.80
CA ASP A 221 -5.25 18.69 17.67
C ASP A 221 -4.44 19.21 16.48
N ALA A 222 -4.43 20.52 16.25
CA ALA A 222 -3.63 21.13 15.19
C ALA A 222 -2.13 20.86 15.40
N VAL A 223 -1.65 20.95 16.63
CA VAL A 223 -0.25 20.65 16.98
C VAL A 223 0.06 19.17 16.71
N THR A 224 -0.79 18.26 17.20
CA THR A 224 -0.62 16.82 16.96
C THR A 224 -0.62 16.49 15.47
N ILE A 225 -1.54 17.06 14.69
CA ILE A 225 -1.66 16.83 13.25
C ILE A 225 -0.41 17.33 12.52
N VAL A 226 0.03 18.56 12.78
CA VAL A 226 1.21 19.14 12.13
C VAL A 226 2.47 18.34 12.47
N MET A 227 2.70 18.02 13.74
CA MET A 227 3.84 17.21 14.17
C MET A 227 3.83 15.83 13.50
N THR A 228 2.65 15.21 13.38
CA THR A 228 2.50 13.92 12.69
C THR A 228 2.81 14.04 11.19
N ILE A 229 2.30 15.07 10.51
CA ILE A 229 2.59 15.30 9.08
C ILE A 229 4.09 15.50 8.86
N VAL A 230 4.74 16.36 9.65
CA VAL A 230 6.18 16.64 9.52
C VAL A 230 7.01 15.39 9.83
N GLY A 231 6.67 14.64 10.87
CA GLY A 231 7.33 13.39 11.22
C GLY A 231 7.16 12.32 10.14
N MET A 232 5.94 12.16 9.61
CA MET A 232 5.65 11.24 8.51
C MET A 232 6.38 11.66 7.22
N LEU A 233 6.42 12.97 6.92
CA LEU A 233 7.13 13.48 5.74
C LEU A 233 8.63 13.17 5.83
N ALA A 234 9.26 13.43 6.97
CA ALA A 234 10.66 13.10 7.20
C ALA A 234 10.92 11.58 7.08
N GLY A 235 10.12 10.75 7.75
CA GLY A 235 10.26 9.30 7.73
C GLY A 235 10.00 8.69 6.35
N CYS A 236 8.91 9.08 5.68
CA CYS A 236 8.56 8.55 4.36
C CYS A 236 9.55 9.00 3.28
N THR A 237 10.08 10.23 3.35
CA THR A 237 11.14 10.69 2.44
C THR A 237 12.43 9.89 2.66
N ALA A 238 12.82 9.65 3.91
CA ALA A 238 13.96 8.80 4.22
C ALA A 238 13.78 7.36 3.70
N LEU A 239 12.60 6.76 3.88
CA LEU A 239 12.28 5.42 3.35
C LEU A 239 12.29 5.38 1.81
N ALA A 240 11.77 6.41 1.15
CA ALA A 240 11.74 6.48 -0.31
C ALA A 240 13.13 6.60 -0.94
N LEU A 241 14.06 7.30 -0.25
CA LEU A 241 15.37 7.67 -0.78
C LEU A 241 16.53 6.82 -0.21
N GLY A 242 16.31 6.12 0.90
CA GLY A 242 17.36 5.43 1.65
C GLY A 242 18.19 4.45 0.84
N ARG A 243 17.55 3.73 -0.11
CA ARG A 243 18.28 2.80 -0.99
C ARG A 243 19.13 3.51 -2.05
N PHE A 244 18.75 4.69 -2.49
CA PHE A 244 19.43 5.41 -3.57
C PHE A 244 20.66 6.13 -3.08
N TYR A 245 20.58 6.80 -1.92
CA TYR A 245 21.70 7.51 -1.29
C TYR A 245 22.46 6.65 -0.29
N TRP A 246 22.02 5.42 -0.10
CA TRP A 246 22.44 4.48 0.92
C TRP A 246 22.28 4.99 2.36
N TRP A 247 21.79 4.12 3.22
CA TRP A 247 21.33 4.46 4.57
C TRP A 247 22.38 5.12 5.45
N THR A 248 23.65 4.75 5.27
CA THR A 248 24.80 5.20 6.09
C THR A 248 25.69 6.22 5.40
N GLU A 249 25.58 6.40 4.09
CA GLU A 249 26.43 7.30 3.32
C GLU A 249 25.88 8.74 3.27
N ALA A 250 24.57 8.91 3.43
CA ALA A 250 23.92 10.22 3.42
C ALA A 250 23.46 10.62 4.84
N PRO A 251 24.17 11.49 5.56
CA PRO A 251 23.86 11.85 6.95
C PRO A 251 22.44 12.42 7.14
N TRP A 252 21.90 13.10 6.14
CA TRP A 252 20.55 13.68 6.21
C TRP A 252 19.45 12.62 6.37
N ILE A 253 19.65 11.39 5.87
CA ILE A 253 18.71 10.27 6.06
C ILE A 253 18.63 9.92 7.55
N GLY A 254 19.76 9.85 8.22
CA GLY A 254 19.82 9.63 9.67
C GLY A 254 19.10 10.73 10.44
N TRP A 255 19.32 12.00 10.07
CA TRP A 255 18.60 13.13 10.69
C TRP A 255 17.09 13.11 10.42
N ALA A 256 16.68 12.75 9.21
CA ALA A 256 15.26 12.61 8.86
C ALA A 256 14.57 11.49 9.66
N LEU A 257 15.21 10.32 9.81
CA LEU A 257 14.71 9.24 10.65
C LEU A 257 14.67 9.62 12.13
N ALA A 258 15.71 10.30 12.62
CA ALA A 258 15.73 10.82 13.99
C ALA A 258 14.60 11.83 14.23
N ALA A 259 14.37 12.75 13.29
CA ALA A 259 13.26 13.71 13.36
C ALA A 259 11.90 13.00 13.37
N ALA A 260 11.72 11.98 12.52
CA ALA A 260 10.48 11.17 12.48
C ALA A 260 10.22 10.48 13.83
N LEU A 261 11.25 9.87 14.43
CA LEU A 261 11.15 9.20 15.73
C LEU A 261 10.90 10.19 16.87
N LEU A 262 11.60 11.34 16.89
CA LEU A 262 11.44 12.37 17.92
C LEU A 262 10.05 13.01 17.85
N LEU A 263 9.57 13.36 16.65
CA LEU A 263 8.25 13.94 16.48
C LEU A 263 7.14 12.91 16.79
N GLY A 264 7.30 11.65 16.35
CA GLY A 264 6.40 10.56 16.72
C GLY A 264 6.35 10.33 18.23
N GLY A 265 7.51 10.29 18.90
CA GLY A 265 7.62 10.19 20.36
C GLY A 265 6.98 11.38 21.08
N ALA A 266 7.18 12.60 20.57
CA ALA A 266 6.57 13.80 21.11
C ALA A 266 5.03 13.79 20.95
N VAL A 267 4.51 13.33 19.81
CA VAL A 267 3.07 13.11 19.61
C VAL A 267 2.54 12.08 20.62
N PHE A 268 3.22 10.96 20.81
CA PHE A 268 2.82 9.95 21.79
C PHE A 268 2.82 10.52 23.21
N TRP A 269 3.86 11.25 23.58
CA TRP A 269 3.95 11.88 24.90
C TRP A 269 2.86 12.93 25.14
N LEU A 270 2.57 13.77 24.11
CA LEU A 270 1.51 14.77 24.15
C LEU A 270 0.14 14.11 24.36
N GLU A 271 -0.18 13.09 23.52
CA GLU A 271 -1.46 12.40 23.55
C GLU A 271 -1.67 11.59 24.85
N LEU A 272 -0.60 11.06 25.46
CA LEU A 272 -0.69 10.38 26.77
C LEU A 272 -1.09 11.31 27.91
N ARG A 273 -0.76 12.61 27.81
CA ARG A 273 -1.04 13.62 28.85
C ARG A 273 -2.36 14.35 28.65
N ARG A 274 -2.99 14.23 27.50
CA ARG A 274 -4.25 14.91 27.19
C ARG A 274 -5.44 14.26 27.91
N LYS A 275 -6.37 15.09 28.39
CA LYS A 275 -7.65 14.63 28.98
C LYS A 275 -8.58 14.05 27.90
N ARG A 276 -8.56 14.61 26.69
CA ARG A 276 -9.31 14.15 25.51
C ARG A 276 -8.34 13.90 24.36
N PRO A 277 -7.64 12.76 24.36
CA PRO A 277 -6.63 12.50 23.36
C PRO A 277 -7.26 12.27 21.98
N LEU A 278 -6.57 12.71 20.93
CA LEU A 278 -6.89 12.40 19.54
C LEU A 278 -6.61 10.92 19.26
N LEU A 279 -5.49 10.41 19.80
CA LEU A 279 -5.07 9.02 19.71
C LEU A 279 -5.04 8.36 21.10
N GLN A 280 -5.67 7.20 21.21
CA GLN A 280 -5.70 6.39 22.44
C GLN A 280 -4.39 5.61 22.59
N ILE A 281 -3.28 6.29 22.89
CA ILE A 281 -1.92 5.70 22.89
C ILE A 281 -1.80 4.53 23.87
N ARG A 282 -2.47 4.60 25.04
CA ARG A 282 -2.47 3.49 26.03
C ARG A 282 -3.05 2.21 25.45
N TRP A 283 -3.99 2.32 24.53
CA TRP A 283 -4.59 1.18 23.87
C TRP A 283 -3.62 0.52 22.87
N TYR A 284 -2.75 1.29 22.19
CA TYR A 284 -1.72 0.74 21.33
C TYR A 284 -0.75 -0.20 22.07
N GLY A 285 -0.48 0.03 23.35
CA GLY A 285 0.35 -0.83 24.19
C GLY A 285 -0.32 -2.12 24.67
N THR A 286 -1.59 -2.38 24.31
CA THR A 286 -2.24 -3.65 24.69
C THR A 286 -1.76 -4.79 23.80
N GLY A 287 -1.60 -6.00 24.38
CA GLY A 287 -1.08 -7.18 23.68
C GLY A 287 -1.84 -7.49 22.39
N ASP A 288 -3.16 -7.35 22.39
CA ASP A 288 -4.00 -7.60 21.21
C ASP A 288 -3.71 -6.66 20.05
N ILE A 289 -3.42 -5.39 20.33
CA ILE A 289 -3.15 -4.38 19.30
C ILE A 289 -1.69 -4.45 18.84
N LEU A 290 -0.77 -4.74 19.76
CA LEU A 290 0.62 -5.02 19.38
C LEU A 290 0.71 -6.24 18.46
N LEU A 291 -0.01 -7.31 18.78
CA LEU A 291 -0.14 -8.49 17.93
C LEU A 291 -0.71 -8.13 16.56
N PHE A 292 -1.82 -7.39 16.52
CA PHE A 292 -2.41 -6.93 15.27
C PHE A 292 -1.42 -6.08 14.45
N THR A 293 -0.71 -5.15 15.10
CA THR A 293 0.27 -4.28 14.44
C THR A 293 1.42 -5.07 13.84
N LEU A 294 1.96 -6.05 14.58
CA LEU A 294 3.01 -6.94 14.11
C LEU A 294 2.55 -7.72 12.86
N ILE A 295 1.38 -8.34 12.94
CA ILE A 295 0.79 -9.07 11.81
C ILE A 295 0.62 -8.15 10.59
N ALA A 296 0.07 -6.95 10.80
CA ALA A 296 -0.21 -6.00 9.73
C ALA A 296 1.08 -5.46 9.07
N VAL A 297 2.15 -5.25 9.83
CA VAL A 297 3.44 -4.81 9.29
C VAL A 297 4.14 -5.93 8.54
N VAL A 298 4.25 -7.12 9.13
CA VAL A 298 4.95 -8.25 8.51
C VAL A 298 4.31 -8.64 7.18
N ILE A 299 2.98 -8.79 7.15
CA ILE A 299 2.29 -9.11 5.90
C ILE A 299 2.45 -7.98 4.88
N ARG A 300 2.42 -6.71 5.31
CA ARG A 300 2.54 -5.59 4.39
C ARG A 300 3.91 -5.54 3.71
N VAL A 301 4.96 -5.92 4.42
CA VAL A 301 6.30 -6.11 3.81
C VAL A 301 6.25 -7.23 2.78
N ALA A 302 5.65 -8.38 3.10
CA ALA A 302 5.51 -9.49 2.16
C ALA A 302 4.73 -9.10 0.89
N LEU A 303 3.67 -8.29 1.02
CA LEU A 303 2.85 -7.84 -0.12
C LEU A 303 3.57 -6.85 -1.05
N THR A 304 4.71 -6.30 -0.68
CA THR A 304 5.51 -5.44 -1.57
C THR A 304 6.32 -6.23 -2.60
N GLU A 305 6.37 -7.55 -2.47
CA GLU A 305 6.98 -8.45 -3.46
C GLU A 305 6.42 -8.18 -4.85
N GLN A 306 5.09 -8.19 -5.01
CA GLN A 306 4.41 -7.99 -6.29
C GLN A 306 4.75 -6.66 -6.97
N THR A 307 4.83 -5.60 -6.20
CA THR A 307 5.03 -4.24 -6.73
C THR A 307 6.50 -3.87 -6.88
N TYR A 308 7.39 -4.52 -6.15
CA TYR A 308 8.82 -4.25 -6.17
C TYR A 308 9.62 -5.39 -6.84
N ALA A 309 9.61 -6.60 -6.28
CA ALA A 309 10.52 -7.65 -6.70
C ALA A 309 10.13 -8.26 -8.06
N ALA A 310 8.88 -8.69 -8.24
CA ALA A 310 8.42 -9.28 -9.49
C ALA A 310 8.49 -8.29 -10.66
N VAL A 311 8.03 -7.05 -10.44
CA VAL A 311 8.11 -6.00 -11.47
C VAL A 311 9.56 -5.60 -11.73
N GLY A 312 10.39 -5.48 -10.70
CA GLY A 312 11.80 -5.16 -10.83
C GLY A 312 12.56 -6.18 -11.68
N LEU A 313 12.32 -7.48 -11.43
CA LEU A 313 12.88 -8.57 -12.22
C LEU A 313 12.46 -8.47 -13.69
N LEU A 314 11.16 -8.31 -13.98
CA LEU A 314 10.64 -8.21 -15.34
C LEU A 314 11.14 -6.96 -16.07
N SER A 315 11.21 -5.82 -15.38
CA SER A 315 11.73 -4.57 -15.96
C SER A 315 13.22 -4.65 -16.26
N MET A 316 14.00 -5.36 -15.43
CA MET A 316 15.40 -5.64 -15.70
C MET A 316 15.59 -6.52 -16.94
N GLY A 317 14.63 -7.43 -17.21
CA GLY A 317 14.54 -8.20 -18.45
C GLY A 317 14.10 -7.38 -19.69
N GLY A 318 13.99 -6.04 -19.55
CA GLY A 318 13.64 -5.11 -20.61
C GLY A 318 12.13 -5.00 -20.88
N LEU A 319 11.27 -5.56 -20.01
CA LEU A 319 9.82 -5.47 -20.17
C LEU A 319 9.31 -4.11 -19.65
N THR A 320 8.50 -3.46 -20.48
CA THR A 320 7.79 -2.23 -20.13
C THR A 320 6.44 -2.53 -19.47
N ASN A 321 5.83 -1.50 -18.86
CA ASN A 321 4.52 -1.67 -18.21
C ASN A 321 3.43 -2.16 -19.17
N ASP A 322 3.45 -1.76 -20.44
CA ASP A 322 2.47 -2.19 -21.45
C ASP A 322 2.54 -3.69 -21.76
N GLN A 323 3.72 -4.28 -21.68
CA GLN A 323 3.91 -5.73 -21.86
C GLN A 323 3.45 -6.55 -20.64
N LEU A 324 3.18 -5.89 -19.50
CA LEU A 324 2.70 -6.51 -18.28
C LEU A 324 1.17 -6.46 -18.11
N HIS A 325 0.43 -5.86 -19.06
CA HIS A 325 -1.03 -5.70 -18.96
C HIS A 325 -1.75 -7.05 -18.75
N GLY A 326 -1.36 -8.10 -19.48
CA GLY A 326 -1.94 -9.44 -19.33
C GLY A 326 -1.71 -10.04 -17.94
N LEU A 327 -0.51 -9.87 -17.40
CA LEU A 327 -0.17 -10.32 -16.05
C LEU A 327 -1.05 -9.60 -15.01
N PHE A 328 -1.14 -8.27 -15.10
CA PHE A 328 -1.91 -7.50 -14.13
C PHE A 328 -3.43 -7.65 -14.30
N ALA A 329 -3.92 -8.00 -15.49
CA ALA A 329 -5.31 -8.43 -15.68
C ALA A 329 -5.62 -9.74 -14.92
N ALA A 330 -4.71 -10.72 -14.99
CA ALA A 330 -4.84 -11.96 -14.22
C ALA A 330 -4.78 -11.70 -12.70
N VAL A 331 -3.86 -10.85 -12.26
CA VAL A 331 -3.76 -10.42 -10.85
C VAL A 331 -5.05 -9.73 -10.41
N PHE A 332 -5.59 -8.81 -11.21
CA PHE A 332 -6.85 -8.11 -10.90
C PHE A 332 -8.00 -9.10 -10.72
N ALA A 333 -8.14 -10.07 -11.63
CA ALA A 333 -9.16 -11.11 -11.54
C ALA A 333 -8.98 -11.97 -10.28
N ALA A 334 -7.75 -12.39 -9.97
CA ALA A 334 -7.43 -13.16 -8.78
C ALA A 334 -7.72 -12.39 -7.48
N MET A 335 -7.38 -11.09 -7.43
CA MET A 335 -7.71 -10.22 -6.31
C MET A 335 -9.22 -10.06 -6.12
N ALA A 336 -9.98 -9.91 -7.22
CA ALA A 336 -11.44 -9.86 -7.17
C ALA A 336 -12.04 -11.16 -6.60
N VAL A 337 -11.54 -12.32 -7.03
CA VAL A 337 -11.93 -13.62 -6.46
C VAL A 337 -11.57 -13.70 -4.98
N GLY A 338 -10.40 -13.20 -4.57
CA GLY A 338 -9.99 -13.13 -3.16
C GLY A 338 -10.94 -12.29 -2.31
N ILE A 339 -11.39 -11.12 -2.81
CA ILE A 339 -12.38 -10.27 -2.14
C ILE A 339 -13.69 -11.02 -1.94
N VAL A 340 -14.20 -11.67 -3.00
CA VAL A 340 -15.44 -12.44 -2.94
C VAL A 340 -15.32 -13.59 -1.95
N THR A 341 -14.22 -14.34 -2.00
CA THR A 341 -13.94 -15.44 -1.06
C THR A 341 -13.88 -14.93 0.39
N ALA A 342 -13.16 -13.84 0.64
CA ALA A 342 -13.11 -13.22 1.97
C ALA A 342 -14.51 -12.80 2.44
N ALA A 343 -15.32 -12.18 1.58
CA ALA A 343 -16.66 -11.73 1.91
C ALA A 343 -17.63 -12.88 2.26
N LEU A 344 -17.52 -14.03 1.57
CA LEU A 344 -18.39 -15.19 1.76
C LEU A 344 -17.98 -16.07 2.93
N VAL A 345 -16.67 -16.26 3.16
CA VAL A 345 -16.14 -17.23 4.14
C VAL A 345 -15.89 -16.60 5.51
N SER A 346 -15.70 -15.27 5.60
CA SER A 346 -15.35 -14.62 6.86
C SER A 346 -16.44 -14.75 7.91
N ARG A 347 -16.04 -15.32 9.03
CA ARG A 347 -16.81 -15.38 10.28
C ARG A 347 -15.88 -15.01 11.43
N PRO A 348 -16.36 -14.41 12.52
CA PRO A 348 -15.52 -14.00 13.65
C PRO A 348 -14.57 -15.09 14.14
N GLU A 349 -15.03 -16.34 14.15
CA GLU A 349 -14.27 -17.50 14.63
C GLU A 349 -13.16 -17.94 13.66
N ARG A 350 -13.26 -17.59 12.37
CA ARG A 350 -12.39 -18.04 11.29
C ARG A 350 -11.37 -17.02 10.84
N LEU A 351 -11.40 -15.77 11.37
CA LEU A 351 -10.57 -14.68 10.87
C LEU A 351 -9.07 -15.01 10.93
N LEU A 352 -8.59 -15.53 12.06
CA LEU A 352 -7.18 -15.92 12.21
C LEU A 352 -6.79 -17.07 11.28
N ALA A 353 -7.66 -18.07 11.11
CA ALA A 353 -7.42 -19.18 10.20
C ALA A 353 -7.37 -18.70 8.74
N MET A 354 -8.24 -17.76 8.35
CA MET A 354 -8.20 -17.17 7.00
C MET A 354 -6.91 -16.38 6.76
N MET A 355 -6.47 -15.60 7.75
CA MET A 355 -5.19 -14.87 7.67
C MET A 355 -4.02 -15.84 7.56
N MET A 356 -4.03 -16.95 8.30
CA MET A 356 -3.03 -18.02 8.22
C MET A 356 -3.03 -18.67 6.83
N CYS A 357 -4.19 -19.08 6.32
CA CYS A 357 -4.29 -19.64 4.97
C CYS A 357 -3.80 -18.67 3.90
N SER A 358 -4.14 -17.38 4.03
CA SER A 358 -3.64 -16.34 3.11
C SER A 358 -2.12 -16.22 3.18
N ALA A 359 -1.54 -16.20 4.38
CA ALA A 359 -0.08 -16.15 4.54
C ALA A 359 0.62 -17.37 3.92
N LEU A 360 0.03 -18.56 4.02
CA LEU A 360 0.54 -19.77 3.35
C LEU A 360 0.45 -19.66 1.83
N VAL A 361 -0.63 -19.11 1.28
CA VAL A 361 -0.77 -18.88 -0.16
C VAL A 361 0.29 -17.87 -0.66
N ILE A 362 0.52 -16.78 0.09
CA ILE A 362 1.55 -15.80 -0.22
C ILE A 362 2.96 -16.41 -0.15
N ALA A 363 3.23 -17.23 0.89
CA ALA A 363 4.51 -17.93 1.03
C ALA A 363 4.78 -18.87 -0.15
N PHE A 364 3.77 -19.63 -0.56
CA PHE A 364 3.85 -20.52 -1.72
C PHE A 364 4.03 -19.76 -3.03
N ALA A 365 3.30 -18.67 -3.23
CA ALA A 365 3.43 -17.82 -4.40
C ALA A 365 4.85 -17.24 -4.53
N ALA A 366 5.39 -16.66 -3.47
CA ALA A 366 6.74 -16.13 -3.44
C ALA A 366 7.80 -17.23 -3.63
N TRP A 367 7.57 -18.42 -3.07
CA TRP A 367 8.47 -19.56 -3.28
C TRP A 367 8.53 -20.01 -4.74
N LEU A 368 7.45 -19.98 -5.48
CA LEU A 368 7.45 -20.30 -6.94
C LEU A 368 8.39 -19.36 -7.70
N ASP A 369 8.46 -18.09 -7.31
CA ASP A 369 9.26 -17.09 -8.01
C ASP A 369 10.76 -17.14 -7.66
N THR A 370 11.17 -17.91 -6.63
CA THR A 370 12.59 -18.08 -6.24
C THR A 370 13.45 -18.77 -7.28
N HIS A 371 12.85 -19.40 -8.30
CA HIS A 371 13.54 -20.10 -9.38
C HIS A 371 13.56 -19.29 -10.68
N SER A 372 13.37 -17.98 -10.60
CA SER A 372 13.42 -17.09 -11.76
C SER A 372 14.82 -16.98 -12.35
N THR A 373 14.88 -16.80 -13.68
CA THR A 373 16.11 -16.68 -14.46
C THR A 373 16.14 -15.37 -15.26
N SER A 374 17.23 -15.06 -15.93
CA SER A 374 17.32 -13.93 -16.87
C SER A 374 16.31 -14.02 -18.04
N ASP A 375 15.83 -15.23 -18.33
CA ASP A 375 14.86 -15.47 -19.40
C ASP A 375 13.42 -15.50 -18.92
N THR A 376 13.19 -15.24 -17.62
CA THR A 376 11.85 -15.16 -17.06
C THR A 376 11.05 -14.03 -17.71
N ARG A 377 9.86 -14.35 -18.18
CA ARG A 377 8.92 -13.42 -18.82
C ARG A 377 7.60 -13.38 -18.04
N ALA A 378 6.77 -12.37 -18.31
CA ALA A 378 5.49 -12.17 -17.62
C ALA A 378 4.61 -13.43 -17.57
N THR A 379 4.59 -14.25 -18.64
CA THR A 379 3.78 -15.47 -18.72
C THR A 379 4.13 -16.53 -17.70
N GLN A 380 5.39 -16.60 -17.28
CA GLN A 380 5.86 -17.57 -16.28
C GLN A 380 5.43 -17.18 -14.85
N LEU A 381 5.17 -15.89 -14.61
CA LEU A 381 4.77 -15.36 -13.31
C LEU A 381 3.24 -15.25 -13.15
N TYR A 382 2.42 -15.65 -14.14
CA TYR A 382 0.96 -15.53 -14.05
C TYR A 382 0.39 -16.26 -12.84
N VAL A 383 0.83 -17.49 -12.60
CA VAL A 383 0.30 -18.32 -11.50
C VAL A 383 0.73 -17.76 -10.15
N SER A 384 2.03 -17.50 -9.96
CA SER A 384 2.57 -17.00 -8.70
C SER A 384 1.99 -15.64 -8.33
N GLN A 385 1.99 -14.68 -9.27
CA GLN A 385 1.50 -13.34 -9.02
C GLN A 385 -0.04 -13.29 -8.85
N SER A 386 -0.79 -14.17 -9.53
CA SER A 386 -2.23 -14.32 -9.27
C SER A 386 -2.51 -14.88 -7.88
N LEU A 387 -1.77 -15.91 -7.45
CA LEU A 387 -1.88 -16.44 -6.08
C LEU A 387 -1.52 -15.39 -5.03
N LEU A 388 -0.50 -14.59 -5.26
CA LEU A 388 -0.10 -13.51 -4.37
C LEU A 388 -1.18 -12.42 -4.29
N GLY A 389 -1.76 -12.03 -5.43
CA GLY A 389 -2.88 -11.11 -5.49
C GLY A 389 -4.13 -11.64 -4.77
N PHE A 390 -4.49 -12.90 -4.99
CA PHE A 390 -5.57 -13.58 -4.26
C PHE A 390 -5.31 -13.58 -2.75
N GLY A 391 -4.11 -13.99 -2.32
CA GLY A 391 -3.70 -13.99 -0.92
C GLY A 391 -3.79 -12.59 -0.30
N THR A 392 -3.35 -11.55 -1.02
CA THR A 392 -3.41 -10.16 -0.56
C THR A 392 -4.81 -9.76 -0.13
N THR A 393 -5.80 -9.96 -0.99
CA THR A 393 -7.17 -9.54 -0.72
C THR A 393 -7.88 -10.47 0.26
N LEU A 394 -7.53 -11.75 0.26
CA LEU A 394 -8.00 -12.72 1.26
C LEU A 394 -7.49 -12.37 2.67
N PHE A 395 -6.34 -11.69 2.81
CA PHE A 395 -5.76 -11.29 4.09
C PHE A 395 -6.36 -9.99 4.63
N ILE A 396 -6.38 -8.93 3.81
CA ILE A 396 -6.66 -7.54 4.25
C ILE A 396 -8.04 -7.41 4.89
N GLY A 397 -9.08 -7.99 4.27
CA GLY A 397 -10.44 -7.94 4.80
C GLY A 397 -10.57 -8.57 6.20
N PRO A 398 -10.21 -9.84 6.38
CA PRO A 398 -10.22 -10.49 7.69
C PRO A 398 -9.34 -9.82 8.74
N ALA A 399 -8.15 -9.33 8.36
CA ALA A 399 -7.26 -8.61 9.27
C ALA A 399 -7.91 -7.34 9.82
N LEU A 400 -8.54 -6.55 8.96
CA LEU A 400 -9.25 -5.36 9.38
C LEU A 400 -10.43 -5.70 10.28
N LEU A 401 -11.22 -6.72 9.92
CA LEU A 401 -12.37 -7.12 10.74
C LEU A 401 -11.92 -7.64 12.12
N TYR A 402 -10.77 -8.32 12.18
CA TYR A 402 -10.14 -8.75 13.43
C TYR A 402 -9.79 -7.55 14.33
N GLY A 403 -9.19 -6.50 13.77
CA GLY A 403 -8.88 -5.27 14.50
C GLY A 403 -10.14 -4.49 14.90
N LEU A 404 -11.11 -4.35 13.99
CA LEU A 404 -12.36 -3.65 14.24
C LEU A 404 -13.18 -4.30 15.37
N ALA A 405 -13.16 -5.62 15.49
CA ALA A 405 -13.82 -6.33 16.58
C ALA A 405 -13.27 -5.91 17.96
N ARG A 406 -11.96 -5.59 18.08
CA ARG A 406 -11.35 -5.04 19.31
C ARG A 406 -11.81 -3.63 19.61
N VAL A 407 -12.01 -2.81 18.58
CA VAL A 407 -12.59 -1.46 18.74
C VAL A 407 -14.01 -1.55 19.32
N ILE A 408 -14.84 -2.43 18.77
CA ILE A 408 -16.23 -2.61 19.23
C ILE A 408 -16.26 -3.04 20.70
N GLN A 409 -15.35 -3.94 21.11
CA GLN A 409 -15.26 -4.41 22.50
C GLN A 409 -14.82 -3.33 23.49
N ARG A 410 -13.97 -2.38 23.05
CA ARG A 410 -13.40 -1.31 23.90
C ARG A 410 -14.16 0.00 23.84
N GLY A 411 -15.03 0.17 22.87
CA GLY A 411 -15.86 1.36 22.68
C GLY A 411 -15.44 2.24 21.50
N PRO A 412 -16.38 3.07 21.01
CA PRO A 412 -16.23 3.81 19.75
C PRO A 412 -15.11 4.88 19.77
N THR A 413 -14.65 5.32 20.95
CA THR A 413 -13.54 6.28 21.10
C THR A 413 -12.21 5.76 20.55
N HIS A 414 -12.05 4.44 20.41
CA HIS A 414 -10.84 3.79 19.89
C HIS A 414 -10.80 3.71 18.35
N LEU A 415 -11.91 4.03 17.67
CA LEU A 415 -12.01 3.91 16.22
C LEU A 415 -10.99 4.78 15.48
N VAL A 416 -10.83 6.04 15.89
CA VAL A 416 -9.86 6.97 15.28
C VAL A 416 -8.46 6.38 15.35
N SER A 417 -8.08 5.92 16.54
CA SER A 417 -6.78 5.30 16.78
C SER A 417 -6.56 4.05 15.92
N PHE A 418 -7.59 3.20 15.79
CA PHE A 418 -7.52 2.02 14.94
C PHE A 418 -7.35 2.36 13.46
N VAL A 419 -8.15 3.30 12.95
CA VAL A 419 -8.09 3.71 11.54
C VAL A 419 -6.73 4.33 11.22
N VAL A 420 -6.19 5.16 12.11
CA VAL A 420 -4.86 5.75 11.95
C VAL A 420 -3.78 4.67 11.98
N LEU A 421 -3.81 3.75 12.94
CA LEU A 421 -2.86 2.64 13.04
C LEU A 421 -2.90 1.78 11.77
N PHE A 422 -4.09 1.37 11.34
CA PHE A 422 -4.27 0.55 10.14
C PHE A 422 -3.77 1.29 8.89
N SER A 423 -4.17 2.54 8.69
CA SER A 423 -3.71 3.36 7.57
C SER A 423 -2.19 3.52 7.55
N THR A 424 -1.58 3.78 8.71
CA THR A 424 -0.13 3.90 8.84
C THR A 424 0.57 2.57 8.50
N THR A 425 0.08 1.44 9.02
CA THR A 425 0.67 0.13 8.69
C THR A 425 0.54 -0.21 7.21
N GLN A 426 -0.55 0.17 6.55
CA GLN A 426 -0.74 -0.06 5.12
C GLN A 426 0.16 0.84 4.26
N ASN A 427 0.21 2.12 4.54
CA ASN A 427 0.93 3.11 3.73
C ASN A 427 2.44 3.10 4.02
N VAL A 428 2.82 3.35 5.27
CA VAL A 428 4.24 3.39 5.67
C VAL A 428 4.85 1.99 5.63
N GLY A 429 4.09 0.95 6.01
CA GLY A 429 4.51 -0.44 5.90
C GLY A 429 4.78 -0.86 4.45
N GLY A 430 3.98 -0.39 3.49
CA GLY A 430 4.21 -0.62 2.06
C GLY A 430 5.49 0.04 1.56
N LEU A 431 5.68 1.33 1.87
CA LEU A 431 6.90 2.06 1.49
C LEU A 431 8.14 1.47 2.18
N GLY A 432 8.04 1.17 3.48
CA GLY A 432 9.13 0.53 4.25
C GLY A 432 9.45 -0.87 3.75
N GLY A 433 8.43 -1.65 3.37
CA GLY A 433 8.62 -2.97 2.76
C GLY A 433 9.39 -2.88 1.44
N ALA A 434 9.01 -1.95 0.56
CA ALA A 434 9.74 -1.70 -0.68
C ALA A 434 11.19 -1.26 -0.41
N ALA A 435 11.41 -0.38 0.56
CA ALA A 435 12.74 0.07 0.96
C ALA A 435 13.59 -1.09 1.50
N LEU A 436 13.00 -1.97 2.32
CA LEU A 436 13.67 -3.14 2.89
C LEU A 436 14.06 -4.13 1.79
N LEU A 437 13.11 -4.54 0.94
CA LEU A 437 13.37 -5.50 -0.15
C LEU A 437 14.39 -4.94 -1.13
N ALA A 438 14.32 -3.63 -1.44
CA ALA A 438 15.28 -2.95 -2.29
C ALA A 438 16.70 -2.95 -1.69
N SER A 439 16.81 -2.74 -0.37
CA SER A 439 18.10 -2.76 0.32
C SER A 439 18.69 -4.17 0.34
N ILE A 440 17.86 -5.19 0.61
CA ILE A 440 18.27 -6.60 0.54
C ILE A 440 18.75 -6.94 -0.87
N GLN A 441 17.97 -6.58 -1.89
CA GLN A 441 18.34 -6.82 -3.29
C GLN A 441 19.67 -6.16 -3.64
N THR A 442 19.90 -4.92 -3.24
CA THR A 442 21.16 -4.20 -3.52
C THR A 442 22.37 -4.87 -2.86
N VAL A 443 22.25 -5.26 -1.58
CA VAL A 443 23.33 -5.96 -0.87
C VAL A 443 23.61 -7.33 -1.48
N ARG A 444 22.54 -8.11 -1.73
CA ARG A 444 22.67 -9.45 -2.32
C ARG A 444 23.23 -9.41 -3.73
N GLN A 445 22.87 -8.40 -4.54
CA GLN A 445 23.43 -8.22 -5.87
C GLN A 445 24.95 -7.99 -5.83
N ARG A 446 25.45 -7.19 -4.88
CA ARG A 446 26.89 -6.99 -4.69
C ARG A 446 27.59 -8.31 -4.35
N VAL A 447 27.05 -9.07 -3.38
CA VAL A 447 27.58 -10.38 -2.98
C VAL A 447 27.62 -11.37 -4.15
N HIS A 448 26.52 -11.47 -4.92
CA HIS A 448 26.49 -12.35 -6.08
C HIS A 448 27.41 -11.87 -7.19
N ALA A 449 27.54 -10.57 -7.42
CA ALA A 449 28.44 -10.02 -8.41
C ALA A 449 29.90 -10.34 -8.08
N GLU A 450 30.31 -10.19 -6.82
CA GLU A 450 31.64 -10.59 -6.34
C GLU A 450 31.87 -12.09 -6.52
N ALA A 451 30.95 -12.94 -6.08
CA ALA A 451 31.07 -14.38 -6.21
C ALA A 451 31.18 -14.85 -7.67
N ILE A 452 30.40 -14.24 -8.59
CA ILE A 452 30.50 -14.54 -10.02
C ILE A 452 31.85 -14.03 -10.56
N ALA A 453 32.26 -12.82 -10.20
CA ALA A 453 33.53 -12.25 -10.65
C ALA A 453 34.75 -13.12 -10.20
N ASP A 454 34.72 -13.59 -8.96
CA ASP A 454 35.79 -14.47 -8.43
C ASP A 454 35.85 -15.82 -9.14
N SER A 455 34.70 -16.30 -9.68
CA SER A 455 34.64 -17.52 -10.47
C SER A 455 35.15 -17.34 -11.91
N LEU A 456 35.24 -16.09 -12.41
CA LEU A 456 35.73 -15.78 -13.76
C LEU A 456 37.24 -15.63 -13.76
N SER A 457 37.95 -16.60 -14.30
CA SER A 457 39.39 -16.52 -14.54
C SER A 457 39.67 -16.00 -15.94
N LEU A 458 40.59 -15.04 -16.06
CA LEU A 458 41.14 -14.61 -17.36
C LEU A 458 41.90 -15.74 -18.08
N GLY A 459 42.26 -16.81 -17.37
CA GLY A 459 42.85 -18.02 -17.96
C GLY A 459 41.79 -19.01 -18.50
N ASP A 460 40.49 -18.79 -18.24
CA ASP A 460 39.44 -19.67 -18.74
C ASP A 460 39.24 -19.45 -20.25
N PRO A 461 39.41 -20.51 -21.07
CA PRO A 461 39.22 -20.44 -22.51
C PRO A 461 37.82 -19.93 -22.92
N ALA A 462 36.78 -20.24 -22.16
CA ALA A 462 35.41 -19.79 -22.44
C ALA A 462 35.26 -18.26 -22.25
N VAL A 463 35.89 -17.70 -21.22
CA VAL A 463 35.92 -16.26 -20.98
C VAL A 463 36.68 -15.54 -22.09
N LEU A 464 37.86 -16.04 -22.44
CA LEU A 464 38.69 -15.48 -23.53
C LEU A 464 37.95 -15.56 -24.88
N GLN A 465 37.32 -16.69 -25.19
CA GLN A 465 36.53 -16.86 -26.41
C GLN A 465 35.37 -15.86 -26.47
N ARG A 466 34.63 -15.66 -25.36
CA ARG A 466 33.54 -14.71 -25.28
C ARG A 466 34.01 -13.27 -25.46
N LEU A 467 35.08 -12.88 -24.81
CA LEU A 467 35.70 -11.57 -24.97
C LEU A 467 36.15 -11.35 -26.41
N GLY A 468 36.88 -12.32 -27.00
CA GLY A 468 37.33 -12.28 -28.37
C GLY A 468 36.19 -12.18 -29.40
N ALA A 469 35.14 -12.98 -29.23
CA ALA A 469 33.94 -12.92 -30.09
C ALA A 469 33.21 -11.58 -29.97
N THR A 470 33.16 -11.00 -28.77
CA THR A 470 32.56 -9.68 -28.57
C THR A 470 33.41 -8.58 -29.17
N ALA A 471 34.75 -8.62 -28.97
CA ALA A 471 35.70 -7.71 -29.58
C ALA A 471 35.67 -7.77 -31.10
N ALA A 472 35.60 -8.96 -31.70
CA ALA A 472 35.49 -9.14 -33.14
C ALA A 472 34.23 -8.52 -33.74
N ARG A 473 33.12 -8.55 -33.02
CA ARG A 473 31.86 -7.89 -33.46
C ARG A 473 31.93 -6.37 -33.36
N LEU A 474 32.68 -5.83 -32.40
CA LEU A 474 32.83 -4.39 -32.17
C LEU A 474 33.92 -3.78 -33.06
N GLY A 475 34.92 -4.56 -33.48
CA GLY A 475 36.05 -4.11 -34.28
C GLY A 475 35.73 -3.28 -35.51
N PRO A 476 34.70 -3.63 -36.32
CA PRO A 476 34.30 -2.82 -37.47
C PRO A 476 33.78 -1.42 -37.14
N TYR A 477 33.34 -1.21 -35.89
CA TYR A 477 32.75 0.05 -35.43
C TYR A 477 33.75 0.88 -34.58
N ILE A 478 34.70 0.21 -33.96
CA ILE A 478 35.69 0.82 -33.06
C ILE A 478 37.08 0.52 -33.65
N GLY A 479 37.69 1.50 -34.30
CA GLY A 479 38.99 1.31 -34.99
C GLY A 479 40.19 1.05 -34.08
N ASP A 480 40.09 1.30 -32.77
CA ASP A 480 41.15 1.05 -31.80
C ASP A 480 40.96 -0.32 -31.11
N PRO A 481 41.93 -1.27 -31.24
CA PRO A 481 41.86 -2.58 -30.59
C PRO A 481 41.81 -2.51 -29.05
N ALA A 482 42.46 -1.52 -28.42
CA ALA A 482 42.43 -1.36 -26.97
C ALA A 482 41.04 -0.93 -26.50
N ALA A 483 40.42 0.02 -27.17
CA ALA A 483 39.04 0.47 -26.90
C ALA A 483 38.03 -0.67 -27.15
N THR A 484 38.22 -1.47 -28.21
CA THR A 484 37.38 -2.64 -28.52
C THR A 484 37.41 -3.68 -27.40
N THR A 485 38.60 -3.99 -26.87
CA THR A 485 38.77 -4.93 -25.77
C THR A 485 38.18 -4.38 -24.47
N ALA A 486 38.38 -3.10 -24.17
CA ALA A 486 37.77 -2.44 -23.02
C ALA A 486 36.23 -2.49 -23.09
N GLN A 487 35.65 -2.22 -24.26
CA GLN A 487 34.20 -2.29 -24.45
C GLN A 487 33.64 -3.73 -24.35
N ALA A 488 34.38 -4.72 -24.85
CA ALA A 488 34.03 -6.14 -24.69
C ALA A 488 34.04 -6.55 -23.21
N SER A 489 35.02 -6.10 -22.44
CA SER A 489 35.10 -6.33 -21.00
C SER A 489 33.93 -5.63 -20.24
N ALA A 490 33.59 -4.41 -20.62
CA ALA A 490 32.48 -3.68 -20.04
C ALA A 490 31.14 -4.40 -20.30
N GLN A 491 30.93 -4.94 -21.51
CA GLN A 491 29.74 -5.72 -21.83
C GLN A 491 29.67 -7.01 -21.01
N LEU A 492 30.80 -7.70 -20.81
CA LEU A 492 30.85 -8.87 -19.93
C LEU A 492 30.46 -8.49 -18.49
N GLY A 493 30.99 -7.37 -18.00
CA GLY A 493 30.62 -6.82 -16.70
C GLY A 493 29.12 -6.51 -16.57
N GLN A 494 28.48 -5.96 -17.60
CA GLN A 494 27.03 -5.74 -17.62
C GLN A 494 26.24 -7.05 -17.54
N VAL A 495 26.66 -8.09 -18.28
CA VAL A 495 26.02 -9.41 -18.19
C VAL A 495 26.18 -10.01 -16.78
N LEU A 496 27.36 -9.89 -16.19
CA LEU A 496 27.61 -10.32 -14.81
C LEU A 496 26.66 -9.61 -13.82
N GLN A 497 26.55 -8.29 -13.93
CA GLN A 497 25.66 -7.50 -13.07
C GLN A 497 24.19 -7.88 -13.25
N ALA A 498 23.77 -8.16 -14.48
CA ALA A 498 22.40 -8.61 -14.77
C ALA A 498 22.11 -9.98 -14.12
N GLN A 499 23.05 -10.95 -14.23
CA GLN A 499 22.90 -12.26 -13.59
C GLN A 499 22.90 -12.15 -12.05
N ALA A 500 23.79 -11.35 -11.48
CA ALA A 500 23.84 -11.07 -10.05
C ALA A 500 22.52 -10.44 -9.55
N ALA A 501 21.92 -9.56 -10.34
CA ALA A 501 20.66 -8.95 -10.00
C ALA A 501 19.49 -9.96 -10.01
N VAL A 502 19.45 -10.91 -10.99
CA VAL A 502 18.46 -12.01 -11.00
C VAL A 502 18.55 -12.84 -9.71
N LEU A 503 19.77 -13.26 -9.35
CA LEU A 503 20.00 -14.02 -8.11
C LEU A 503 19.58 -13.22 -6.87
N ALA A 504 19.83 -11.92 -6.85
CA ALA A 504 19.43 -11.05 -5.77
C ALA A 504 17.88 -10.90 -5.67
N PHE A 505 17.16 -10.87 -6.80
CA PHE A 505 15.70 -10.93 -6.79
C PHE A 505 15.19 -12.28 -6.26
N ASN A 506 15.82 -13.40 -6.64
CA ASN A 506 15.48 -14.71 -6.07
C ASN A 506 15.66 -14.73 -4.55
N ASP A 507 16.72 -14.11 -4.03
CA ASP A 507 16.88 -13.94 -2.58
C ASP A 507 15.78 -13.10 -1.94
N THR A 508 15.29 -12.05 -2.61
CA THR A 508 14.16 -11.26 -2.10
C THR A 508 12.87 -12.07 -2.07
N PHE A 509 12.62 -12.92 -3.07
CA PHE A 509 11.48 -13.85 -3.05
C PHE A 509 11.59 -14.85 -1.90
N TRP A 510 12.77 -15.39 -1.63
CA TRP A 510 13.03 -16.22 -0.45
C TRP A 510 12.72 -15.50 0.86
N VAL A 511 13.16 -14.25 1.02
CA VAL A 511 12.85 -13.46 2.22
C VAL A 511 11.35 -13.30 2.40
N VAL A 512 10.62 -13.01 1.34
CA VAL A 512 9.15 -12.86 1.38
C VAL A 512 8.48 -14.18 1.74
N ALA A 513 8.89 -15.29 1.11
CA ALA A 513 8.36 -16.62 1.40
C ALA A 513 8.57 -17.00 2.87
N LEU A 514 9.76 -16.76 3.41
CA LEU A 514 10.09 -17.03 4.82
C LEU A 514 9.31 -16.12 5.78
N LEU A 515 9.17 -14.84 5.47
CA LEU A 515 8.38 -13.91 6.29
C LEU A 515 6.90 -14.33 6.35
N ALA A 516 6.32 -14.69 5.21
CA ALA A 516 4.94 -15.13 5.13
C ALA A 516 4.74 -16.48 5.83
N LEU A 517 5.68 -17.42 5.69
CA LEU A 517 5.67 -18.71 6.40
C LEU A 517 5.81 -18.53 7.91
N ALA A 518 6.72 -17.66 8.36
CA ALA A 518 6.88 -17.34 9.78
C ALA A 518 5.61 -16.72 10.36
N LEU A 519 4.95 -15.85 9.60
CA LEU A 519 3.65 -15.29 10.00
C LEU A 519 2.57 -16.39 10.09
N ALA A 520 2.50 -17.30 9.13
CA ALA A 520 1.55 -18.41 9.17
C ALA A 520 1.78 -19.33 10.37
N ALA A 521 3.05 -19.68 10.65
CA ALA A 521 3.43 -20.46 11.83
C ALA A 521 3.06 -19.73 13.14
N PHE A 522 3.33 -18.44 13.22
CA PHE A 522 2.96 -17.62 14.35
C PHE A 522 1.44 -17.59 14.58
N LEU A 523 0.65 -17.40 13.52
CA LEU A 523 -0.81 -17.44 13.60
C LEU A 523 -1.33 -18.83 14.01
N ALA A 524 -0.70 -19.92 13.55
CA ALA A 524 -1.01 -21.26 14.00
C ALA A 524 -0.80 -21.43 15.52
N ILE A 525 0.31 -20.93 16.05
CA ILE A 525 0.59 -20.94 17.50
C ILE A 525 -0.48 -20.16 18.27
N VAL A 526 -0.88 -18.97 17.78
CA VAL A 526 -1.92 -18.14 18.41
C VAL A 526 -3.28 -18.87 18.42
N ILE A 527 -3.64 -19.52 17.33
CA ILE A 527 -4.89 -20.31 17.23
C ILE A 527 -4.86 -21.48 18.22
N LEU A 528 -3.80 -22.27 18.21
CA LEU A 528 -3.65 -23.43 19.08
C LEU A 528 -3.65 -23.04 20.57
N SER A 529 -2.93 -21.99 20.95
CA SER A 529 -2.91 -21.49 22.34
C SER A 529 -4.29 -21.01 22.80
N GLY A 530 -5.04 -20.35 21.92
CA GLY A 530 -6.42 -19.94 22.20
C GLY A 530 -7.38 -21.12 22.40
N GLU A 531 -7.24 -22.20 21.62
CA GLU A 531 -8.05 -23.40 21.78
C GLU A 531 -7.70 -24.16 23.05
N VAL A 532 -6.40 -24.30 23.36
CA VAL A 532 -5.96 -24.93 24.62
C VAL A 532 -6.49 -24.16 25.84
N GLY A 533 -6.48 -22.85 25.80
CA GLY A 533 -7.06 -21.99 26.85
C GLY A 533 -8.56 -22.25 27.04
N ARG A 534 -9.31 -22.37 25.93
CA ARG A 534 -10.76 -22.67 25.96
C ARG A 534 -11.04 -24.06 26.48
N LEU A 535 -10.24 -25.06 26.13
CA LEU A 535 -10.37 -26.44 26.62
C LEU A 535 -10.08 -26.51 28.12
N ARG A 536 -9.04 -25.83 28.60
CA ARG A 536 -8.74 -25.76 30.06
C ARG A 536 -9.86 -25.06 30.84
N ALA A 537 -10.46 -24.02 30.30
CA ALA A 537 -11.59 -23.31 30.92
C ALA A 537 -12.89 -24.14 30.95
N ARG A 538 -13.01 -25.18 30.11
CA ARG A 538 -14.15 -26.11 30.06
C ARG A 538 -13.96 -27.36 30.93
N MET A 539 -12.73 -27.66 31.37
CA MET A 539 -12.52 -28.75 32.32
C MET A 539 -13.07 -28.33 33.69
N PRO A 540 -14.00 -29.11 34.29
CA PRO A 540 -14.45 -28.82 35.63
C PRO A 540 -13.22 -28.89 36.54
N THR A 541 -13.00 -27.85 37.34
CA THR A 541 -12.04 -27.89 38.44
C THR A 541 -12.42 -29.06 39.30
N GLY A 542 -11.68 -30.18 39.15
CA GLY A 542 -11.94 -31.41 39.88
C GLY A 542 -12.02 -31.10 41.37
N ALA A 543 -13.12 -31.51 41.96
CA ALA A 543 -13.30 -31.52 43.39
C ALA A 543 -12.09 -32.17 44.04
N THR A 544 -11.30 -31.39 44.73
CA THR A 544 -10.41 -31.92 45.77
C THR A 544 -11.29 -32.30 46.92
N THR A 545 -11.60 -33.60 47.02
CA THR A 545 -12.07 -34.22 48.26
C THR A 545 -10.96 -34.24 49.30
#